data_d456710c66018492986779f292e77856
#
_entry.id   d456710c66018492986779f292e77856
#
_cell.length_a   1.000
_cell.length_b   1.000
_cell.length_c   1.000
_cell.angle_alpha   90.00
_cell.angle_beta   90.00
_cell.angle_gamma   90.00
#
_symmetry.space_group_name_H-M   'P 1'
#
loop_
_entity.id
_entity.type
_entity.pdbx_description
1 polymer ?
#
loop_
_entity_poly.entity_id
_entity_poly.type
_entity_poly.pdbx_seq_one_letter_code
_entity_poly.pdbx_strand_id
1 'polypeptide(L)' 'MLRKIKVYGRLRKFLGQSEFEAEVNNVREAFSFLTVNFKELKKHMSDQLYHVRVGQTEISEDLVDFNASGDIYVVPVASG' A
#
# COMPACT_ATOMS: atom_id res chain seq x y z
N MET A 1 -15.65 4.38 3.35
CA MET A 1 -15.28 3.64 4.56
C MET A 1 -13.81 3.86 4.87
N LEU A 2 -13.50 4.27 6.08
CA LEU A 2 -12.11 4.45 6.49
C LEU A 2 -11.43 3.11 6.66
N ARG A 3 -10.23 3.00 6.11
CA ARG A 3 -9.41 1.80 6.23
C ARG A 3 -8.02 2.16 6.68
N LYS A 4 -7.38 1.22 7.33
CA LYS A 4 -5.98 1.37 7.71
C LYS A 4 -5.10 0.82 6.61
N ILE A 5 -4.09 1.60 6.26
CA ILE A 5 -3.06 1.19 5.31
C ILE A 5 -1.80 1.01 6.13
N LYS A 6 -1.33 -0.23 6.23
CA LYS A 6 -0.17 -0.55 7.03
C LYS A 6 1.02 -0.84 6.12
N VAL A 7 2.12 -0.15 6.39
CA VAL A 7 3.32 -0.23 5.57
C VAL A 7 4.48 -0.75 6.41
N TYR A 8 5.42 -1.43 5.75
CA TYR A 8 6.50 -2.13 6.45
C TYR A 8 7.84 -1.88 5.78
N GLY A 9 8.91 -2.22 6.48
CA GLY A 9 10.26 -2.21 5.95
C GLY A 9 10.71 -0.84 5.47
N ARG A 10 11.37 -0.80 4.30
CA ARG A 10 11.88 0.47 3.79
C ARG A 10 10.79 1.45 3.37
N LEU A 11 9.58 0.96 3.07
CA LEU A 11 8.46 1.85 2.77
C LEU A 11 8.05 2.61 4.03
N ARG A 12 7.99 1.93 5.16
CA ARG A 12 7.72 2.57 6.45
C ARG A 12 8.78 3.62 6.78
N LYS A 13 10.04 3.29 6.53
CA LYS A 13 11.15 4.23 6.75
C LYS A 13 11.00 5.46 5.88
N PHE A 14 10.66 5.27 4.62
CA PHE A 14 10.51 6.38 3.69
C PHE A 14 9.37 7.30 4.10
N LEU A 15 8.24 6.72 4.49
CA LEU A 15 7.04 7.49 4.83
C LEU A 15 7.08 8.08 6.24
N GLY A 16 7.93 7.54 7.11
CA GLY A 16 8.07 8.04 8.46
C GLY A 16 7.01 7.57 9.44
N GLN A 17 6.09 6.71 9.00
CA GLN A 17 5.10 6.10 9.88
C GLN A 17 4.62 4.79 9.29
N SER A 18 4.07 3.94 10.14
CA SER A 18 3.72 2.57 9.75
C SER A 18 2.25 2.38 9.43
N GLU A 19 1.41 3.36 9.72
CA GLU A 19 -0.02 3.21 9.57
C GLU A 19 -0.66 4.52 9.15
N PHE A 20 -1.61 4.42 8.22
CA PHE A 20 -2.36 5.56 7.72
C PHE A 20 -3.84 5.18 7.70
N GLU A 21 -4.72 6.15 7.90
CA GLU A 21 -6.14 5.95 7.69
C GLU A 21 -6.59 6.77 6.49
N ALA A 22 -7.35 6.13 5.61
CA ALA A 22 -7.85 6.80 4.43
C ALA A 22 -9.17 6.20 4.00
N GLU A 23 -9.99 7.01 3.35
CA GLU A 23 -11.24 6.52 2.80
C GLU A 23 -10.99 6.01 1.40
N VAL A 24 -10.74 4.70 1.31
CA VAL A 24 -10.42 4.04 0.05
C VAL A 24 -11.22 2.75 -0.08
N ASN A 25 -11.51 2.36 -1.31
CA ASN A 25 -12.30 1.17 -1.59
C ASN A 25 -11.44 -0.01 -2.02
N ASN A 26 -10.25 0.24 -2.52
CA ASN A 26 -9.40 -0.81 -3.05
C ASN A 26 -7.93 -0.40 -2.97
N VAL A 27 -7.05 -1.31 -3.40
CA VAL A 27 -5.61 -1.09 -3.34
C VAL A 27 -5.17 0.06 -4.24
N ARG A 28 -5.77 0.18 -5.42
CA ARG A 28 -5.44 1.28 -6.33
C ARG A 28 -5.67 2.64 -5.66
N GLU A 29 -6.81 2.79 -4.98
CA GLU A 29 -7.12 4.03 -4.29
C GLU A 29 -6.17 4.27 -3.12
N ALA A 30 -5.77 3.20 -2.43
CA ALA A 30 -4.81 3.32 -1.34
C ALA A 30 -3.47 3.85 -1.83
N PHE A 31 -2.97 3.33 -2.94
CA PHE A 31 -1.72 3.83 -3.53
C PHE A 31 -1.87 5.25 -4.05
N SER A 32 -3.02 5.60 -4.62
CA SER A 32 -3.29 6.97 -5.04
C SER A 32 -3.23 7.93 -3.85
N PHE A 33 -3.85 7.54 -2.74
CA PHE A 33 -3.80 8.33 -1.52
C PHE A 33 -2.35 8.58 -1.09
N LEU A 34 -1.55 7.53 -1.05
CA LEU A 34 -0.17 7.67 -0.60
C LEU A 34 0.66 8.52 -1.57
N THR A 35 0.51 8.32 -2.87
CA THR A 35 1.32 9.05 -3.84
C THR A 35 0.94 10.52 -3.95
N VAL A 36 -0.32 10.86 -3.68
CA VAL A 36 -0.75 12.24 -3.65
C VAL A 36 -0.20 12.96 -2.43
N ASN A 37 -0.14 12.27 -1.30
CA ASN A 37 0.29 12.88 -0.03
C ASN A 37 1.80 12.87 0.20
N PHE A 38 2.53 12.02 -0.49
CA PHE A 38 3.99 11.90 -0.30
C PHE A 38 4.70 12.06 -1.63
N LYS A 39 5.34 13.20 -1.83
CA LYS A 39 6.13 13.46 -3.02
C LYS A 39 7.26 12.43 -3.08
N GLU A 40 7.67 12.09 -4.25
CA GLU A 40 8.76 11.14 -4.49
C GLU A 40 8.40 9.67 -4.20
N LEU A 41 7.22 9.40 -3.60
CA LEU A 41 6.84 8.02 -3.30
C LEU A 41 6.73 7.19 -4.58
N LYS A 42 6.10 7.73 -5.62
CA LYS A 42 5.96 7.02 -6.89
C LYS A 42 7.32 6.62 -7.45
N LYS A 43 8.29 7.53 -7.37
CA LYS A 43 9.65 7.28 -7.82
C LYS A 43 10.33 6.23 -6.93
N HIS A 44 10.15 6.34 -5.62
CA HIS A 44 10.72 5.39 -4.67
C HIS A 44 10.20 3.98 -4.93
N MET A 45 8.92 3.85 -5.27
CA MET A 45 8.29 2.55 -5.47
C MET A 45 8.50 1.97 -6.87
N SER A 46 8.92 2.78 -7.83
CA SER A 46 8.93 2.37 -9.23
C SER A 46 9.87 1.19 -9.54
N ASP A 47 10.94 1.03 -8.76
CA ASP A 47 11.91 -0.04 -8.95
C ASP A 47 11.88 -1.09 -7.82
N GLN A 48 10.79 -1.10 -7.05
CA GLN A 48 10.62 -2.00 -5.91
C GLN A 48 9.45 -2.94 -6.17
N LEU A 49 9.51 -4.11 -5.57
CA LEU A 49 8.41 -5.05 -5.59
C LEU A 49 7.74 -5.07 -4.22
N TYR A 50 6.43 -5.24 -4.22
CA TYR A 50 5.66 -5.24 -2.99
C TYR A 50 4.66 -6.39 -2.97
N HIS A 51 4.48 -6.96 -1.80
CA HIS A 51 3.34 -7.83 -1.52
C HIS A 51 2.25 -6.96 -0.93
N VAL A 52 1.06 -7.05 -1.49
CA VAL A 52 -0.09 -6.31 -0.99
C VAL A 52 -1.16 -7.29 -0.58
N ARG A 53 -1.71 -7.06 0.60
CA ARG A 53 -2.75 -7.93 1.16
C ARG A 53 -3.88 -7.07 1.68
N VAL A 54 -5.12 -7.52 1.46
CA VAL A 54 -6.30 -6.89 2.05
C VAL A 54 -6.92 -7.93 2.98
N GLY A 55 -6.89 -7.65 4.27
CA GLY A 55 -7.23 -8.64 5.27
C GLY A 55 -6.30 -9.83 5.13
N GLN A 56 -6.85 -11.00 4.80
CA GLN A 56 -6.05 -12.21 4.60
C GLN A 56 -5.88 -12.58 3.12
N THR A 57 -6.34 -11.72 2.22
CA THR A 57 -6.32 -11.99 0.79
C THR A 57 -5.13 -11.28 0.14
N GLU A 58 -4.26 -12.05 -0.48
CA GLU A 58 -3.15 -11.48 -1.24
C GLU A 58 -3.69 -10.91 -2.55
N ILE A 59 -3.27 -9.69 -2.87
CA ILE A 59 -3.74 -8.96 -4.04
C ILE A 59 -2.64 -8.91 -5.09
N SER A 60 -2.93 -9.47 -6.27
CA SER A 60 -2.03 -9.35 -7.42
C SER A 60 -2.36 -8.07 -8.21
N GLU A 61 -1.51 -7.75 -9.19
CA GLU A 61 -1.73 -6.57 -10.02
C GLU A 61 -3.11 -6.58 -10.71
N ASP A 62 -3.61 -7.76 -11.05
CA ASP A 62 -4.91 -7.89 -11.72
C ASP A 62 -6.07 -7.55 -10.79
N LEU A 63 -5.83 -7.56 -9.48
CA LEU A 63 -6.88 -7.40 -8.49
C LEU A 63 -6.81 -6.07 -7.74
N VAL A 64 -6.00 -5.12 -8.22
CA VAL A 64 -5.85 -3.83 -7.52
C VAL A 64 -7.15 -3.03 -7.46
N ASP A 65 -8.06 -3.28 -8.40
CA ASP A 65 -9.38 -2.63 -8.41
C ASP A 65 -10.44 -3.43 -7.67
N PHE A 66 -10.09 -4.60 -7.15
CA PHE A 66 -11.03 -5.45 -6.43
C PHE A 66 -11.40 -4.82 -5.09
N ASN A 67 -12.69 -4.67 -4.86
CA ASN A 67 -13.18 -4.08 -3.61
C ASN A 67 -13.29 -5.17 -2.55
N ALA A 68 -12.34 -5.19 -1.63
CA ALA A 68 -12.33 -6.11 -0.51
C ALA A 68 -12.33 -5.31 0.78
N SER A 69 -12.96 -5.86 1.83
CA SER A 69 -12.96 -5.21 3.13
C SER A 69 -11.75 -5.67 3.95
N GLY A 70 -11.32 -4.82 4.86
CA GLY A 70 -10.21 -5.12 5.75
C GLY A 70 -9.07 -4.12 5.61
N ASP A 71 -8.09 -4.25 6.49
CA ASP A 71 -6.91 -3.40 6.44
C ASP A 71 -6.06 -3.75 5.23
N ILE A 72 -5.36 -2.75 4.71
CA ILE A 72 -4.49 -2.92 3.56
C ILE A 72 -3.04 -2.98 4.06
N TYR A 73 -2.33 -4.04 3.70
CA TYR A 73 -0.94 -4.25 4.11
C TYR A 73 -0.04 -4.17 2.89
N VAL A 74 0.99 -3.34 2.97
CA VAL A 74 1.97 -3.18 1.89
C VAL A 74 3.34 -3.56 2.43
N VAL A 75 3.87 -4.67 1.95
CA VAL A 75 5.13 -5.23 2.45
C VAL A 75 6.16 -5.27 1.33
N PRO A 76 7.29 -4.56 1.45
CA PRO A 76 8.33 -4.63 0.43
C PRO A 76 8.90 -6.04 0.35
N VAL A 77 9.15 -6.50 -0.87
CA VAL A 77 9.80 -7.77 -1.10
C VAL A 77 11.30 -7.56 -0.99
N ALA A 78 11.96 -8.38 -0.17
CA ALA A 78 13.41 -8.30 -0.06
C ALA A 78 14.04 -8.72 -1.38
N SER A 79 14.87 -7.84 -1.95
CA SER A 79 15.65 -8.19 -3.12
C SER A 79 16.89 -8.95 -2.65
N GLY A 80 16.96 -10.17 -3.04
CA GLY A 80 18.07 -11.04 -2.64
C GLY A 80 19.37 -10.69 -3.32
#